data_205ac21ef76383f48c0e64c4981b226e
#
_entry.id   205ac21ef76383f48c0e64c4981b226e
#
_cell.length_a   1.000
_cell.length_b   1.000
_cell.length_c   1.000
_cell.angle_alpha   90.00
_cell.angle_beta   90.00
_cell.angle_gamma   90.00
#
_symmetry.space_group_name_H-M   'P 1'
#
loop_
_entity.id
_entity.type
_entity.pdbx_description
1 polymer ?
#
loop_
_entity_poly.entity_id
_entity_poly.type
_entity_poly.pdbx_seq_one_letter_code
_entity_poly.pdbx_strand_id
1 'polypeptide(L)'
;MIDWLRTIAWAAVGWLILSSFLVRTFVIDSGSMEDTLLVGDFVVVNRAAFGGRVPLTGLRVPGYSEPARGDILVFDPPHDDTLVLVKRLVGMPGDTLEMRDQVLFLNGDPQNEPYVSHTGFPDYHSADMGWQIDHLVGDGIPDYRPTRDNWGPIEIPPDRYFMMGDHRDDSLDSRSWGLLERWRFEGRAVAIYFSYDRNSYRPFAWLTEARLGRIGKRF
;
A
#
# COMPACT_ATOMS: atom_id res chain seq x y z
N MET A 1 -34.17 30.79 -12.21
CA MET A 1 -33.68 30.39 -10.85
C MET A 1 -33.68 28.88 -10.66
N ILE A 2 -34.67 28.13 -11.05
CA ILE A 2 -34.77 26.67 -10.93
C ILE A 2 -33.70 25.92 -11.75
N ASP A 3 -33.32 26.43 -12.90
CA ASP A 3 -32.33 25.77 -13.78
C ASP A 3 -30.90 25.80 -13.20
N TRP A 4 -30.54 26.87 -12.51
CA TRP A 4 -29.27 26.95 -11.81
C TRP A 4 -29.16 25.94 -10.67
N LEU A 5 -30.22 25.77 -9.89
CA LEU A 5 -30.29 24.78 -8.84
C LEU A 5 -30.16 23.34 -9.37
N ARG A 6 -30.80 23.06 -10.51
CA ARG A 6 -30.68 21.78 -11.20
C ARG A 6 -29.28 21.54 -11.69
N THR A 7 -28.63 22.54 -12.29
CA THR A 7 -27.24 22.42 -12.74
C THR A 7 -26.30 22.16 -11.60
N ILE A 8 -26.42 22.87 -10.47
CA ILE A 8 -25.62 22.64 -9.26
C ILE A 8 -25.87 21.25 -8.70
N ALA A 9 -27.12 20.79 -8.64
CA ALA A 9 -27.46 19.46 -8.16
C ALA A 9 -26.82 18.35 -9.02
N TRP A 10 -26.90 18.44 -10.34
CA TRP A 10 -26.26 17.50 -11.25
C TRP A 10 -24.75 17.55 -11.17
N ALA A 11 -24.15 18.73 -11.02
CA ALA A 11 -22.71 18.87 -10.80
C ALA A 11 -22.26 18.22 -9.47
N ALA A 12 -23.04 18.40 -8.40
CA ALA A 12 -22.78 17.77 -7.12
C ALA A 12 -22.90 16.23 -7.19
N VAL A 13 -23.93 15.72 -7.85
CA VAL A 13 -24.09 14.27 -8.10
C VAL A 13 -22.93 13.73 -8.93
N GLY A 14 -22.57 14.40 -10.02
CA GLY A 14 -21.42 14.03 -10.86
C GLY A 14 -20.11 14.02 -10.07
N TRP A 15 -19.89 15.03 -9.24
CA TRP A 15 -18.75 15.11 -8.35
C TRP A 15 -18.72 13.98 -7.31
N LEU A 16 -19.85 13.66 -6.68
CA LEU A 16 -19.97 12.54 -5.74
C LEU A 16 -19.65 11.21 -6.39
N ILE A 17 -20.15 10.96 -7.59
CA ILE A 17 -19.84 9.77 -8.38
C ILE A 17 -18.35 9.73 -8.69
N LEU A 18 -17.80 10.82 -9.23
CA LEU A 18 -16.39 10.90 -9.61
C LEU A 18 -15.47 10.64 -8.41
N SER A 19 -15.69 11.33 -7.29
CA SER A 19 -14.87 11.21 -6.09
C SER A 19 -15.03 9.87 -5.37
N SER A 20 -16.21 9.26 -5.43
CA SER A 20 -16.49 7.99 -4.76
C SER A 20 -15.97 6.77 -5.52
N PHE A 21 -16.02 6.80 -6.86
CA PHE A 21 -15.80 5.60 -7.67
C PHE A 21 -14.55 5.62 -8.53
N LEU A 22 -14.04 6.79 -8.92
CA LEU A 22 -12.98 6.85 -9.92
C LEU A 22 -11.62 7.21 -9.31
N VAL A 23 -11.56 8.32 -8.58
CA VAL A 23 -10.29 8.89 -8.15
C VAL A 23 -10.39 9.38 -6.71
N ARG A 24 -9.38 9.06 -5.91
CA ARG A 24 -9.17 9.63 -4.59
C ARG A 24 -7.74 10.15 -4.48
N THR A 25 -7.54 11.15 -3.66
CA THR A 25 -6.21 11.67 -3.37
C THR A 25 -5.83 11.37 -1.93
N PHE A 26 -4.57 11.03 -1.72
CA PHE A 26 -4.01 10.79 -0.40
C PHE A 26 -2.74 11.60 -0.22
N VAL A 27 -2.47 11.96 1.02
CA VAL A 27 -1.20 12.59 1.42
C VAL A 27 -0.39 11.55 2.14
N ILE A 28 0.86 11.38 1.73
CA ILE A 28 1.80 10.47 2.39
C ILE A 28 2.28 11.14 3.68
N ASP A 29 2.11 10.49 4.79
CA ASP A 29 2.43 10.96 6.14
C ASP A 29 3.48 10.11 6.87
N SER A 30 3.90 8.99 6.28
CA SER A 30 4.90 8.08 6.84
C SER A 30 6.03 7.76 5.86
N GLY A 31 7.20 7.39 6.39
CA GLY A 31 8.40 7.07 5.61
C GLY A 31 8.45 5.63 5.07
N SER A 32 7.45 4.80 5.34
CA SER A 32 7.50 3.35 5.01
C SER A 32 7.62 3.01 3.52
N MET A 33 7.39 3.99 2.64
CA MET A 33 7.56 3.88 1.18
C MET A 33 8.65 4.84 0.68
N GLU A 34 9.55 5.28 1.56
CA GLU A 34 10.61 6.24 1.25
C GLU A 34 11.44 5.79 0.06
N ASP A 35 12.01 6.77 -0.68
CA ASP A 35 12.56 6.68 -2.03
C ASP A 35 11.49 6.57 -3.13
N THR A 36 10.45 5.78 -2.97
CA THR A 36 9.32 5.75 -3.91
C THR A 36 8.32 6.87 -3.63
N LEU A 37 7.81 6.92 -2.39
CA LEU A 37 6.90 7.95 -1.89
C LEU A 37 7.51 8.62 -0.67
N LEU A 38 7.53 9.95 -0.66
CA LEU A 38 8.06 10.74 0.46
C LEU A 38 6.93 11.35 1.28
N VAL A 39 7.19 11.58 2.56
CA VAL A 39 6.29 12.38 3.39
C VAL A 39 6.05 13.75 2.75
N GLY A 40 4.78 14.10 2.56
CA GLY A 40 4.36 15.32 1.85
C GLY A 40 4.11 15.14 0.35
N ASP A 41 4.18 13.91 -0.18
CA ASP A 41 3.67 13.59 -1.52
C ASP A 41 2.14 13.50 -1.50
N PHE A 42 1.51 14.08 -2.49
CA PHE A 42 0.07 14.00 -2.76
C PHE A 42 -0.15 13.07 -3.94
N VAL A 43 -0.76 11.94 -3.68
CA VAL A 43 -0.87 10.84 -4.64
C VAL A 43 -2.29 10.72 -5.17
N VAL A 44 -2.41 10.56 -6.49
CA VAL A 44 -3.67 10.20 -7.15
C VAL A 44 -3.82 8.69 -7.10
N VAL A 45 -4.97 8.23 -6.62
CA VAL A 45 -5.32 6.82 -6.49
C VAL A 45 -6.52 6.48 -7.35
N ASN A 46 -6.35 5.49 -8.21
CA ASN A 46 -7.40 4.96 -9.07
C ASN A 46 -8.21 3.90 -8.30
N ARG A 47 -9.38 4.30 -7.84
CA ARG A 47 -10.32 3.41 -7.13
C ARG A 47 -11.09 2.50 -8.08
N ALA A 48 -11.39 2.99 -9.28
CA ALA A 48 -12.15 2.22 -10.27
C ALA A 48 -11.43 0.92 -10.67
N ALA A 49 -10.11 0.84 -10.50
CA ALA A 49 -9.35 -0.38 -10.77
C ALA A 49 -9.91 -1.58 -9.99
N PHE A 50 -10.21 -1.39 -8.70
CA PHE A 50 -10.66 -2.46 -7.81
C PHE A 50 -12.14 -2.38 -7.43
N GLY A 51 -12.83 -1.39 -7.97
CA GLY A 51 -14.22 -1.11 -7.64
C GLY A 51 -14.38 -0.25 -6.39
N GLY A 52 -15.56 0.25 -6.18
CA GLY A 52 -15.85 1.17 -5.09
C GLY A 52 -17.09 0.78 -4.30
N ARG A 53 -17.16 1.25 -3.05
CA ARG A 53 -18.39 1.19 -2.27
C ARG A 53 -19.32 2.33 -2.69
N VAL A 54 -20.59 2.03 -2.97
CA VAL A 54 -21.61 3.04 -3.19
C VAL A 54 -21.95 3.71 -1.87
N PRO A 55 -21.73 5.03 -1.73
CA PRO A 55 -22.07 5.73 -0.50
C PRO A 55 -23.51 5.45 -0.07
N LEU A 56 -23.73 5.30 1.23
CA LEU A 56 -25.04 5.10 1.86
C LEU A 56 -25.75 3.78 1.56
N THR A 57 -25.28 2.94 0.64
CA THR A 57 -25.98 1.69 0.26
C THR A 57 -25.27 0.42 0.68
N GLY A 58 -24.00 0.48 1.00
CA GLY A 58 -23.16 -0.70 1.26
C GLY A 58 -22.86 -1.57 0.04
N LEU A 59 -23.43 -1.26 -1.13
CA LEU A 59 -23.17 -1.97 -2.38
C LEU A 59 -21.74 -1.72 -2.86
N ARG A 60 -21.13 -2.74 -3.47
CA ARG A 60 -19.85 -2.62 -4.16
C ARG A 60 -20.04 -2.72 -5.66
N VAL A 61 -19.44 -1.79 -6.38
CA VAL A 61 -19.30 -1.87 -7.83
C VAL A 61 -18.02 -2.63 -8.13
N PRO A 62 -18.03 -3.69 -8.95
CA PRO A 62 -16.83 -4.42 -9.30
C PRO A 62 -15.81 -3.52 -10.02
N GLY A 63 -14.53 -3.76 -9.80
CA GLY A 63 -13.45 -3.10 -10.54
C GLY A 63 -13.26 -3.69 -11.92
N TYR A 64 -12.47 -3.03 -12.73
CA TYR A 64 -12.11 -3.49 -14.08
C TYR A 64 -10.73 -4.16 -14.13
N SER A 65 -9.98 -4.22 -13.03
CA SER A 65 -8.62 -4.73 -12.98
C SER A 65 -8.40 -5.55 -11.71
N GLU A 66 -7.53 -6.53 -11.80
CA GLU A 66 -7.01 -7.24 -10.65
C GLU A 66 -5.70 -6.60 -10.16
N PRO A 67 -5.36 -6.76 -8.85
CA PRO A 67 -4.06 -6.35 -8.34
C PRO A 67 -2.94 -7.12 -9.03
N ALA A 68 -1.85 -6.45 -9.33
CA ALA A 68 -0.66 -7.06 -9.92
C ALA A 68 0.55 -6.87 -9.00
N ARG A 69 1.47 -7.84 -9.01
CA ARG A 69 2.74 -7.72 -8.28
C ARG A 69 3.47 -6.45 -8.70
N GLY A 70 4.00 -5.74 -7.71
CA GLY A 70 4.67 -4.45 -7.89
C GLY A 70 3.73 -3.24 -7.80
N ASP A 71 2.40 -3.42 -7.86
CA ASP A 71 1.46 -2.32 -7.67
C ASP A 71 1.66 -1.66 -6.30
N ILE A 72 1.61 -0.34 -6.28
CA ILE A 72 1.51 0.42 -5.04
C ILE A 72 0.02 0.61 -4.72
N LEU A 73 -0.43 0.01 -3.64
CA LEU A 73 -1.84 -0.08 -3.29
C LEU A 73 -2.16 0.70 -2.02
N VAL A 74 -3.33 1.32 -2.04
CA VAL A 74 -3.98 1.91 -0.88
C VAL A 74 -5.02 0.94 -0.37
N PHE A 75 -5.03 0.69 0.95
CA PHE A 75 -5.90 -0.32 1.56
C PHE A 75 -6.13 -0.06 3.05
N ASP A 76 -7.18 -0.69 3.59
CA ASP A 76 -7.48 -0.72 5.01
C ASP A 76 -6.73 -1.92 5.65
N PRO A 77 -5.83 -1.72 6.63
CA PRO A 77 -5.07 -2.82 7.23
C PRO A 77 -5.98 -3.73 8.07
N PRO A 78 -5.63 -5.04 8.25
CA PRO A 78 -6.49 -6.00 8.94
C PRO A 78 -6.64 -5.74 10.44
N HIS A 79 -5.73 -5.01 11.06
CA HIS A 79 -5.70 -4.72 12.49
C HIS A 79 -6.44 -3.44 12.89
N ASP A 80 -6.75 -2.55 11.93
CA ASP A 80 -7.45 -1.28 12.21
C ASP A 80 -8.15 -0.76 10.95
N ASP A 81 -9.48 -0.88 10.93
CA ASP A 81 -10.32 -0.42 9.81
C ASP A 81 -10.45 1.14 9.74
N THR A 82 -9.87 1.87 10.70
CA THR A 82 -9.86 3.35 10.68
C THR A 82 -8.62 3.92 10.02
N LEU A 83 -7.60 3.09 9.82
CA LEU A 83 -6.37 3.45 9.15
C LEU A 83 -6.45 3.19 7.64
N VAL A 84 -5.68 3.96 6.90
CA VAL A 84 -5.44 3.74 5.48
C VAL A 84 -3.94 3.69 5.26
N LEU A 85 -3.46 2.59 4.71
CA LEU A 85 -2.04 2.38 4.44
C LEU A 85 -1.75 2.36 2.94
N VAL A 86 -0.50 2.68 2.61
CA VAL A 86 0.06 2.55 1.26
C VAL A 86 1.27 1.62 1.34
N LYS A 87 1.25 0.53 0.59
CA LYS A 87 2.35 -0.44 0.49
C LYS A 87 2.45 -0.99 -0.93
N ARG A 88 3.55 -1.69 -1.20
CA ARG A 88 3.72 -2.43 -2.44
C ARG A 88 3.21 -3.85 -2.31
N LEU A 89 2.50 -4.30 -3.33
CA LEU A 89 2.07 -5.69 -3.46
C LEU A 89 3.26 -6.56 -3.88
N VAL A 90 3.71 -7.41 -2.99
CA VAL A 90 4.89 -8.25 -3.19
C VAL A 90 4.51 -9.70 -3.43
N GLY A 91 3.56 -10.24 -2.66
CA GLY A 91 3.13 -11.62 -2.78
C GLY A 91 1.67 -11.77 -3.21
N MET A 92 1.44 -12.67 -4.16
CA MET A 92 0.15 -13.01 -4.74
C MET A 92 -0.36 -14.35 -4.22
N PRO A 93 -1.67 -14.65 -4.32
CA PRO A 93 -2.19 -15.98 -3.99
C PRO A 93 -1.43 -17.10 -4.69
N GLY A 94 -1.01 -18.12 -3.94
CA GLY A 94 -0.25 -19.27 -4.42
C GLY A 94 1.26 -19.07 -4.49
N ASP A 95 1.77 -17.89 -4.14
CA ASP A 95 3.22 -17.69 -4.05
C ASP A 95 3.79 -18.28 -2.76
N THR A 96 5.05 -18.70 -2.87
CA THR A 96 5.91 -18.94 -1.71
C THR A 96 6.87 -17.78 -1.56
N LEU A 97 6.86 -17.16 -0.39
CA LEU A 97 7.74 -16.03 -0.05
C LEU A 97 8.70 -16.40 1.08
N GLU A 98 9.91 -15.91 0.94
CA GLU A 98 10.96 -16.05 1.95
C GLU A 98 11.89 -14.85 1.92
N MET A 99 12.40 -14.44 3.08
CA MET A 99 13.44 -13.43 3.19
C MET A 99 14.69 -14.09 3.77
N ARG A 100 15.84 -13.91 3.11
CA ARG A 100 17.15 -14.36 3.58
C ARG A 100 18.13 -13.21 3.46
N ASP A 101 18.65 -12.77 4.58
CA ASP A 101 19.64 -11.70 4.64
C ASP A 101 19.23 -10.47 3.80
N GLN A 102 17.99 -9.99 4.01
CA GLN A 102 17.38 -8.85 3.30
C GLN A 102 17.07 -9.09 1.81
N VAL A 103 17.32 -10.26 1.28
CA VAL A 103 16.94 -10.63 -0.10
C VAL A 103 15.61 -11.37 -0.08
N LEU A 104 14.65 -10.85 -0.83
CA LEU A 104 13.36 -11.51 -1.02
C LEU A 104 13.49 -12.63 -2.05
N PHE A 105 12.99 -13.81 -1.69
CA PHE A 105 12.82 -14.93 -2.60
C PHE A 105 11.34 -15.16 -2.88
N LEU A 106 11.02 -15.31 -4.15
CA LEU A 106 9.69 -15.61 -4.63
C LEU A 106 9.73 -16.95 -5.39
N ASN A 107 8.99 -17.93 -4.88
CA ASN A 107 8.96 -19.28 -5.45
C ASN A 107 10.36 -19.90 -5.58
N GLY A 108 11.27 -19.56 -4.67
CA GLY A 108 12.66 -19.98 -4.64
C GLY A 108 13.65 -19.10 -5.41
N ASP A 109 13.17 -18.15 -6.20
CA ASP A 109 14.05 -17.27 -7.01
C ASP A 109 14.27 -15.92 -6.32
N PRO A 110 15.54 -15.44 -6.19
CA PRO A 110 15.84 -14.15 -5.60
C PRO A 110 15.29 -13.02 -6.47
N GLN A 111 14.67 -12.02 -5.84
CA GLN A 111 14.08 -10.90 -6.53
C GLN A 111 15.04 -9.71 -6.61
N ASN A 112 15.07 -9.06 -7.76
CA ASN A 112 15.74 -7.77 -7.91
C ASN A 112 14.74 -6.64 -7.64
N GLU A 113 14.91 -5.94 -6.53
CA GLU A 113 13.98 -4.92 -6.06
C GLU A 113 14.67 -3.54 -5.98
N PRO A 114 14.89 -2.85 -7.11
CA PRO A 114 15.67 -1.61 -7.18
C PRO A 114 15.01 -0.42 -6.46
N TYR A 115 13.78 -0.58 -6.01
CA TYR A 115 13.02 0.41 -5.25
C TYR A 115 13.16 0.26 -3.73
N VAL A 116 13.81 -0.82 -3.28
CA VAL A 116 13.98 -1.10 -1.85
C VAL A 116 15.09 -0.26 -1.27
N SER A 117 14.84 0.30 -0.09
CA SER A 117 15.83 0.99 0.73
C SER A 117 15.98 0.36 2.11
N HIS A 118 17.19 0.47 2.64
CA HIS A 118 17.58 0.02 3.96
C HIS A 118 18.31 1.14 4.71
N THR A 119 17.99 1.32 5.97
CA THR A 119 18.68 2.29 6.85
C THR A 119 19.82 1.67 7.66
N GLY A 120 19.98 0.35 7.57
CA GLY A 120 21.02 -0.38 8.28
C GLY A 120 20.72 -0.59 9.77
N PHE A 121 19.47 -0.49 10.20
CA PHE A 121 19.08 -0.88 11.55
C PHE A 121 19.35 -2.37 11.77
N PRO A 122 19.84 -2.75 12.97
CA PRO A 122 20.06 -4.15 13.30
C PRO A 122 18.81 -4.99 13.08
N ASP A 123 18.99 -6.22 12.58
CA ASP A 123 17.91 -7.19 12.48
C ASP A 123 17.37 -7.55 13.88
N TYR A 124 16.06 -7.78 13.98
CA TYR A 124 15.42 -8.12 15.25
C TYR A 124 14.27 -9.10 15.06
N HIS A 125 14.06 -9.93 16.06
CA HIS A 125 12.91 -10.79 16.17
C HIS A 125 11.69 -10.00 16.68
N SER A 126 10.56 -10.18 16.03
CA SER A 126 9.28 -9.63 16.50
C SER A 126 8.26 -10.76 16.72
N ALA A 127 7.63 -10.75 17.89
CA ALA A 127 6.56 -11.69 18.21
C ALA A 127 5.34 -11.52 17.28
N ASP A 128 5.13 -10.33 16.73
CA ASP A 128 4.03 -10.05 15.81
C ASP A 128 4.16 -10.83 14.50
N MET A 129 5.35 -11.37 14.19
CA MET A 129 5.59 -12.21 13.03
C MET A 129 5.18 -13.68 13.26
N GLY A 130 4.69 -14.03 14.45
CA GLY A 130 4.31 -15.41 14.80
C GLY A 130 3.18 -15.99 13.94
N TRP A 131 2.32 -15.17 13.32
CA TRP A 131 1.27 -15.60 12.41
C TRP A 131 1.79 -16.44 11.22
N GLN A 132 3.07 -16.27 10.87
CA GLN A 132 3.72 -16.98 9.76
C GLN A 132 3.79 -18.49 9.98
N ILE A 133 3.76 -18.95 11.24
CA ILE A 133 3.79 -20.38 11.61
C ILE A 133 2.69 -21.16 10.93
N ASP A 134 1.50 -20.58 10.81
CA ASP A 134 0.33 -21.22 10.20
C ASP A 134 0.43 -21.33 8.66
N HIS A 135 1.44 -20.69 8.07
CA HIS A 135 1.66 -20.60 6.63
C HIS A 135 3.01 -21.14 6.17
N LEU A 136 3.80 -21.72 7.08
CA LEU A 136 5.11 -22.28 6.73
C LEU A 136 4.97 -23.44 5.74
N VAL A 137 5.86 -23.46 4.75
CA VAL A 137 5.94 -24.54 3.77
C VAL A 137 6.64 -25.75 4.36
N GLY A 138 6.09 -26.96 4.16
CA GLY A 138 6.63 -28.21 4.64
C GLY A 138 6.23 -28.57 6.06
N ASP A 139 7.02 -29.40 6.74
CA ASP A 139 6.72 -29.94 8.08
C ASP A 139 6.92 -28.92 9.22
N GLY A 140 7.06 -27.65 8.87
CA GLY A 140 7.36 -26.56 9.81
C GLY A 140 8.85 -26.49 10.17
N ILE A 141 9.22 -25.39 10.80
CA ILE A 141 10.58 -25.12 11.28
C ILE A 141 10.55 -25.20 12.80
N PRO A 142 11.23 -26.19 13.44
CA PRO A 142 11.30 -26.25 14.90
C PRO A 142 11.84 -24.92 15.47
N ASP A 143 11.20 -24.45 16.54
CA ASP A 143 11.57 -23.17 17.20
C ASP A 143 11.64 -21.96 16.24
N TYR A 144 10.70 -21.89 15.27
CA TYR A 144 10.65 -20.81 14.29
C TYR A 144 10.63 -19.43 14.95
N ARG A 145 11.67 -18.65 14.67
CA ARG A 145 11.84 -17.29 15.20
C ARG A 145 12.15 -16.33 14.04
N PRO A 146 11.13 -15.90 13.33
CA PRO A 146 11.33 -14.97 12.22
C PRO A 146 11.87 -13.64 12.73
N THR A 147 12.75 -13.05 11.94
CA THR A 147 13.23 -11.69 12.12
C THR A 147 12.79 -10.83 10.95
N ARG A 148 12.99 -9.53 11.04
CA ARG A 148 12.65 -8.61 9.93
C ARG A 148 13.32 -9.02 8.62
N ASP A 149 14.57 -9.47 8.70
CA ASP A 149 15.45 -9.73 7.55
C ASP A 149 15.57 -11.23 7.21
N ASN A 150 15.02 -12.13 8.06
CA ASN A 150 15.06 -13.58 7.88
C ASN A 150 13.74 -14.22 8.35
N TRP A 151 12.91 -14.68 7.39
CA TRP A 151 11.62 -15.32 7.65
C TRP A 151 11.16 -16.19 6.48
N GLY A 152 10.19 -17.03 6.74
CA GLY A 152 9.62 -17.96 5.76
C GLY A 152 10.41 -19.27 5.66
N PRO A 153 10.22 -20.07 4.57
CA PRO A 153 9.26 -19.83 3.48
C PRO A 153 7.79 -19.97 3.92
N ILE A 154 6.95 -19.04 3.51
CA ILE A 154 5.51 -19.06 3.74
C ILE A 154 4.75 -19.16 2.42
N GLU A 155 3.65 -19.92 2.40
CA GLU A 155 2.74 -19.97 1.26
C GLU A 155 1.59 -18.98 1.46
N ILE A 156 1.26 -18.23 0.41
CA ILE A 156 0.15 -17.29 0.42
C ILE A 156 -1.14 -18.01 0.00
N PRO A 157 -2.16 -18.11 0.89
CA PRO A 157 -3.41 -18.78 0.57
C PRO A 157 -4.19 -18.07 -0.54
N PRO A 158 -5.20 -18.73 -1.14
CA PRO A 158 -6.14 -18.10 -2.06
C PRO A 158 -6.77 -16.84 -1.45
N ASP A 159 -6.99 -15.82 -2.30
CA ASP A 159 -7.58 -14.51 -1.94
C ASP A 159 -6.82 -13.73 -0.84
N ARG A 160 -5.56 -14.07 -0.62
CA ARG A 160 -4.65 -13.35 0.30
C ARG A 160 -3.49 -12.72 -0.46
N TYR A 161 -3.00 -11.62 0.09
CA TYR A 161 -1.95 -10.80 -0.52
C TYR A 161 -0.92 -10.39 0.53
N PHE A 162 0.34 -10.31 0.12
CA PHE A 162 1.43 -9.90 1.00
C PHE A 162 1.94 -8.52 0.57
N MET A 163 1.86 -7.57 1.49
CA MET A 163 2.20 -6.17 1.27
C MET A 163 3.49 -5.81 2.01
N MET A 164 4.40 -5.10 1.35
CA MET A 164 5.63 -4.60 1.99
C MET A 164 5.84 -3.12 1.70
N GLY A 165 6.46 -2.42 2.66
CA GLY A 165 7.00 -1.11 2.41
C GLY A 165 8.29 -1.18 1.62
N ASP A 166 8.57 -0.16 0.80
CA ASP A 166 9.81 -0.06 0.05
C ASP A 166 10.99 0.26 0.99
N HIS A 167 10.74 1.03 2.05
CA HIS A 167 11.68 1.23 3.15
C HIS A 167 11.58 0.04 4.13
N ARG A 168 12.34 -1.02 3.86
CA ARG A 168 12.25 -2.31 4.54
C ARG A 168 12.46 -2.25 6.04
N ASP A 169 13.35 -1.38 6.49
CA ASP A 169 13.75 -1.27 7.89
C ASP A 169 12.76 -0.45 8.73
N ASP A 170 11.97 0.40 8.09
CA ASP A 170 10.99 1.29 8.76
C ASP A 170 9.58 1.12 8.17
N SER A 171 9.13 -0.13 8.09
CA SER A 171 7.78 -0.44 7.59
C SER A 171 7.07 -1.45 8.48
N LEU A 172 5.94 -1.04 9.03
CA LEU A 172 4.96 -1.95 9.60
C LEU A 172 4.07 -2.46 8.46
N ASP A 173 4.28 -3.73 8.08
CA ASP A 173 3.64 -4.32 6.90
C ASP A 173 3.24 -5.78 7.14
N SER A 174 2.97 -6.55 6.08
CA SER A 174 2.51 -7.93 6.18
C SER A 174 3.43 -8.84 6.99
N ARG A 175 4.71 -8.51 7.10
CA ARG A 175 5.62 -9.26 7.99
C ARG A 175 5.09 -9.32 9.42
N SER A 176 4.48 -8.22 9.90
CA SER A 176 3.97 -8.10 11.27
C SER A 176 2.47 -8.38 11.38
N TRP A 177 1.62 -7.77 10.54
CA TRP A 177 0.16 -7.88 10.72
C TRP A 177 -0.51 -8.93 9.82
N GLY A 178 0.26 -9.66 9.02
CA GLY A 178 -0.26 -10.82 8.27
C GLY A 178 -0.70 -10.51 6.85
N LEU A 179 -1.57 -11.37 6.33
CA LEU A 179 -2.03 -11.35 4.95
C LEU A 179 -3.28 -10.47 4.78
N LEU A 180 -3.33 -9.75 3.66
CA LEU A 180 -4.42 -8.84 3.34
C LEU A 180 -5.48 -9.51 2.46
N GLU A 181 -6.76 -9.31 2.77
CA GLU A 181 -7.86 -9.76 1.93
C GLU A 181 -8.09 -8.83 0.73
N ARG A 182 -8.50 -9.42 -0.40
CA ARG A 182 -8.79 -8.70 -1.65
C ARG A 182 -9.74 -7.51 -1.47
N TRP A 183 -10.73 -7.64 -0.61
CA TRP A 183 -11.76 -6.63 -0.42
C TRP A 183 -11.30 -5.39 0.34
N ARG A 184 -10.12 -5.43 0.96
CA ARG A 184 -9.52 -4.30 1.69
C ARG A 184 -8.84 -3.29 0.77
N PHE A 185 -8.59 -3.64 -0.49
CA PHE A 185 -8.00 -2.70 -1.44
C PHE A 185 -8.94 -1.56 -1.77
N GLU A 186 -8.48 -0.34 -1.53
CA GLU A 186 -9.16 0.92 -1.86
C GLU A 186 -8.86 1.37 -3.29
N GLY A 187 -7.62 1.17 -3.75
CA GLY A 187 -7.23 1.58 -5.10
C GLY A 187 -5.73 1.46 -5.36
N ARG A 188 -5.35 1.70 -6.61
CA ARG A 188 -3.96 1.70 -7.08
C ARG A 188 -3.43 3.12 -7.14
N ALA A 189 -2.26 3.38 -6.54
CA ALA A 189 -1.54 4.63 -6.70
C ALA A 189 -1.08 4.79 -8.16
N VAL A 190 -1.29 5.95 -8.75
CA VAL A 190 -1.02 6.19 -10.18
C VAL A 190 0.09 7.19 -10.38
N ALA A 191 0.02 8.33 -9.69
CA ALA A 191 1.00 9.40 -9.85
C ALA A 191 0.98 10.37 -8.67
N ILE A 192 2.08 11.09 -8.50
CA ILE A 192 2.19 12.24 -7.59
C ILE A 192 1.71 13.48 -8.35
N TYR A 193 0.69 14.18 -7.83
CA TYR A 193 0.21 15.41 -8.45
C TYR A 193 0.72 16.68 -7.77
N PHE A 194 1.20 16.56 -6.52
CA PHE A 194 1.86 17.62 -5.78
C PHE A 194 2.79 17.03 -4.73
N SER A 195 3.85 17.76 -4.37
CA SER A 195 4.79 17.37 -3.32
C SER A 195 5.46 18.58 -2.70
N TYR A 196 5.59 18.58 -1.39
CA TYR A 196 6.39 19.57 -0.67
C TYR A 196 7.00 18.95 0.60
N ASP A 197 8.05 19.58 1.13
CA ASP A 197 8.61 19.14 2.41
C ASP A 197 7.71 19.53 3.57
N ARG A 198 6.94 18.55 4.07
CA ARG A 198 6.02 18.74 5.16
C ARG A 198 6.72 18.94 6.51
N ASN A 199 7.97 18.49 6.63
CA ASN A 199 8.77 18.61 7.85
C ASN A 199 9.54 19.93 7.92
N SER A 200 9.45 20.78 6.90
CA SER A 200 10.07 22.10 6.90
C SER A 200 9.36 23.05 7.85
N TYR A 201 10.15 23.74 8.67
CA TYR A 201 9.67 24.81 9.56
C TYR A 201 9.50 26.17 8.85
N ARG A 202 9.75 26.26 7.54
CA ARG A 202 9.62 27.51 6.78
C ARG A 202 8.15 27.90 6.62
N PRO A 203 7.83 29.21 6.71
CA PRO A 203 6.48 29.69 6.43
C PRO A 203 6.05 29.32 5.01
N PHE A 204 4.80 28.89 4.86
CA PHE A 204 4.23 28.48 3.57
C PHE A 204 5.05 27.37 2.89
N ALA A 205 5.44 26.33 3.63
CA ALA A 205 6.27 25.22 3.12
C ALA A 205 5.70 24.60 1.83
N TRP A 206 4.39 24.55 1.66
CA TRP A 206 3.75 24.08 0.45
C TRP A 206 4.10 24.91 -0.80
N LEU A 207 4.55 26.16 -0.63
CA LEU A 207 4.99 27.03 -1.73
C LEU A 207 6.52 27.12 -1.80
N THR A 208 7.19 27.29 -0.65
CA THR A 208 8.65 27.55 -0.59
C THR A 208 9.48 26.25 -0.70
N GLU A 209 8.92 25.12 -0.30
CA GLU A 209 9.58 23.82 -0.26
C GLU A 209 8.86 22.80 -1.20
N ALA A 210 8.22 23.30 -2.26
CA ALA A 210 7.59 22.45 -3.25
C ALA A 210 8.65 21.65 -4.02
N ARG A 211 8.44 20.32 -4.09
CA ARG A 211 9.34 19.38 -4.79
C ARG A 211 8.84 19.16 -6.21
N LEU A 212 9.03 20.18 -7.09
CA LEU A 212 8.49 20.18 -8.45
C LEU A 212 8.93 18.97 -9.28
N GLY A 213 10.16 18.47 -9.07
CA GLY A 213 10.68 17.30 -9.77
C GLY A 213 9.96 15.97 -9.44
N ARG A 214 9.08 15.96 -8.44
CA ARG A 214 8.28 14.79 -8.11
C ARG A 214 6.89 14.80 -8.75
N ILE A 215 6.44 15.96 -9.21
CA ILE A 215 5.12 16.12 -9.84
C ILE A 215 5.10 15.37 -11.17
N GLY A 216 4.10 14.51 -11.35
CA GLY A 216 3.95 13.67 -12.53
C GLY A 216 4.72 12.35 -12.48
N LYS A 217 5.49 12.05 -11.40
CA LYS A 217 6.11 10.73 -11.21
C LYS A 217 4.99 9.67 -11.15
N ARG A 218 5.11 8.63 -11.96
CA ARG A 218 4.18 7.47 -12.04
C ARG A 218 4.84 6.22 -11.44
N PHE A 219 4.01 5.25 -11.13
CA PHE A 219 4.38 3.99 -10.51
C PHE A 219 3.99 2.81 -11.37
#